data_d67240e7502235ffea9ddf45cd7850ea
#
_entry.id   d67240e7502235ffea9ddf45cd7850ea
#
_cell.length_a   1.000
_cell.length_b   1.000
_cell.length_c   1.000
_cell.angle_alpha   90.00
_cell.angle_beta   90.00
_cell.angle_gamma   90.00
#
_symmetry.space_group_name_H-M   'P 1'
#
loop_
_entity.id
_entity.type
_entity.pdbx_description
1 polymer ?
#
loop_
_entity_poly.entity_id
_entity_poly.type
_entity_poly.pdbx_seq_one_letter_code
_entity_poly.pdbx_strand_id
1 'polypeptide(L)'
;MRKLGILAMLLCGIAIQAQSRLDKDYKDIEDKVIEWRRYFHEHPELSNREFKTAEKIAEHLKSLGIEVETGIAHTGVVGILKGKKPGKVVALRADMDALPVTERNDLPFKSNATSEYMGEEVGVMHACGHDTHVAILMGVAEVLSKNKDKIKGTVKFIFQPAEEGAPPGEEGGAALMVKEGVLKNPDVDAIFGLHINSQTPVGMIRYKSGGTMAAAQVFEIKVKGKQSHGSQPWSGVDPILISAKIIDGLQTIVSREMNLTNEAAVITVGKISAGVRSNIIPESAEMIGTIRTLDYDMKDKLNKRMVEMVSTIAQAYGGEATCTITEATDITYNHPELVEQMLPTIKRVAGAENTVAQKAVTGAEDFSYFQREVPGFFFFLGGMTPGNTESYPHHTPDFRVDDSGLLLGVKALTEMSLDYLNSNKTPRLDVKPKG
;
A
#
# COMPACT_ATOMS: atom_id res chain seq x y z
N MET A 1 31.68 -41.40 15.68
CA MET A 1 30.77 -40.68 16.59
C MET A 1 31.37 -39.39 17.21
N ARG A 2 32.62 -39.35 17.68
CA ARG A 2 33.25 -38.13 18.26
C ARG A 2 33.37 -36.94 17.29
N LYS A 3 33.66 -37.17 15.99
CA LYS A 3 33.78 -36.07 14.98
C LYS A 3 32.45 -35.44 14.62
N LEU A 4 31.31 -36.17 14.66
CA LEU A 4 29.98 -35.62 14.41
C LEU A 4 29.52 -34.69 15.55
N GLY A 5 29.83 -35.03 16.81
CA GLY A 5 29.47 -34.22 17.97
C GLY A 5 30.21 -32.87 18.03
N ILE A 6 31.49 -32.85 17.62
CA ILE A 6 32.29 -31.60 17.58
C ILE A 6 31.78 -30.67 16.47
N LEU A 7 31.38 -31.21 15.31
CA LEU A 7 30.83 -30.40 14.22
C LEU A 7 29.46 -29.82 14.58
N ALA A 8 28.58 -30.58 15.27
CA ALA A 8 27.30 -30.11 15.76
C ALA A 8 27.43 -29.01 16.82
N MET A 9 28.39 -29.14 17.77
CA MET A 9 28.68 -28.12 18.79
C MET A 9 29.25 -26.84 18.17
N LEU A 10 30.10 -26.93 17.16
CA LEU A 10 30.63 -25.77 16.43
C LEU A 10 29.51 -25.02 15.65
N LEU A 11 28.61 -25.76 14.99
CA LEU A 11 27.47 -25.17 14.28
C LEU A 11 26.46 -24.49 15.23
N CYS A 12 26.16 -25.10 16.38
CA CYS A 12 25.35 -24.48 17.43
C CYS A 12 26.03 -23.24 18.03
N GLY A 13 27.35 -23.27 18.27
CA GLY A 13 28.08 -22.10 18.77
C GLY A 13 28.06 -20.92 17.81
N ILE A 14 28.22 -21.17 16.51
CA ILE A 14 28.16 -20.15 15.48
C ILE A 14 26.73 -19.55 15.35
N ALA A 15 25.70 -20.39 15.45
CA ALA A 15 24.29 -19.93 15.38
C ALA A 15 23.94 -19.07 16.61
N ILE A 16 24.34 -19.46 17.82
CA ILE A 16 24.13 -18.68 19.06
C ILE A 16 24.88 -17.34 19.01
N GLN A 17 26.09 -17.30 18.51
CA GLN A 17 26.88 -16.08 18.38
C GLN A 17 26.30 -15.13 17.28
N ALA A 18 25.77 -15.69 16.21
CA ALA A 18 25.11 -14.93 15.16
C ALA A 18 23.80 -14.30 15.65
N GLN A 19 22.99 -15.02 16.43
CA GLN A 19 21.77 -14.50 17.02
C GLN A 19 22.07 -13.39 18.04
N SER A 20 23.05 -13.59 18.92
CA SER A 20 23.45 -12.59 19.93
C SER A 20 23.96 -11.29 19.30
N ARG A 21 24.56 -11.35 18.09
CA ARG A 21 24.99 -10.14 17.35
C ARG A 21 23.81 -9.36 16.78
N LEU A 22 22.82 -10.03 16.18
CA LEU A 22 21.60 -9.37 15.69
C LEU A 22 20.81 -8.75 16.84
N ASP A 23 20.66 -9.45 17.96
CA ASP A 23 19.97 -8.92 19.14
C ASP A 23 20.62 -7.65 19.67
N LYS A 24 21.96 -7.58 19.63
CA LYS A 24 22.70 -6.36 19.98
C LYS A 24 22.41 -5.24 18.97
N ASP A 25 22.52 -5.53 17.64
CA ASP A 25 22.29 -4.53 16.60
C ASP A 25 20.85 -3.98 16.67
N TYR A 26 19.85 -4.81 16.98
CA TYR A 26 18.48 -4.38 17.20
C TYR A 26 18.33 -3.42 18.39
N LYS A 27 18.99 -3.73 19.49
CA LYS A 27 18.98 -2.85 20.66
C LYS A 27 19.69 -1.52 20.40
N ASP A 28 20.79 -1.55 19.65
CA ASP A 28 21.58 -0.36 19.33
C ASP A 28 20.90 0.57 18.31
N ILE A 29 19.88 0.07 17.55
CA ILE A 29 19.16 0.86 16.53
C ILE A 29 17.84 1.45 17.04
N GLU A 30 17.27 0.94 18.13
CA GLU A 30 15.92 1.27 18.58
C GLU A 30 15.71 2.77 18.78
N ASP A 31 16.57 3.42 19.55
CA ASP A 31 16.47 4.86 19.82
C ASP A 31 16.60 5.71 18.54
N LYS A 32 17.47 5.29 17.62
CA LYS A 32 17.65 5.98 16.33
C LYS A 32 16.41 5.89 15.44
N VAL A 33 15.74 4.73 15.41
CA VAL A 33 14.51 4.55 14.62
C VAL A 33 13.42 5.49 15.15
N ILE A 34 13.29 5.61 16.47
CA ILE A 34 12.36 6.55 17.10
C ILE A 34 12.73 8.01 16.77
N GLU A 35 14.03 8.35 16.84
CA GLU A 35 14.52 9.69 16.50
C GLU A 35 14.21 10.03 15.03
N TRP A 36 14.51 9.14 14.09
CA TRP A 36 14.21 9.35 12.67
C TRP A 36 12.72 9.50 12.42
N ARG A 37 11.89 8.62 13.01
CA ARG A 37 10.44 8.71 12.88
C ARG A 37 9.92 10.09 13.32
N ARG A 38 10.36 10.56 14.49
CA ARG A 38 9.94 11.85 15.02
C ARG A 38 10.43 13.02 14.17
N TYR A 39 11.64 12.91 13.63
CA TYR A 39 12.17 13.90 12.68
C TYR A 39 11.29 14.01 11.43
N PHE A 40 10.94 12.89 10.77
CA PHE A 40 10.08 12.91 9.59
C PHE A 40 8.68 13.40 9.93
N HIS A 41 8.15 13.05 11.10
CA HIS A 41 6.84 13.52 11.55
C HIS A 41 6.80 15.04 11.70
N GLU A 42 7.88 15.64 12.24
CA GLU A 42 8.00 17.09 12.41
C GLU A 42 8.27 17.83 11.09
N HIS A 43 8.78 17.12 10.06
CA HIS A 43 9.18 17.69 8.77
C HIS A 43 8.51 16.97 7.59
N PRO A 44 7.18 16.85 7.56
CA PRO A 44 6.47 16.12 6.51
C PRO A 44 6.46 16.90 5.20
N GLU A 45 6.50 16.16 4.08
CA GLU A 45 6.40 16.70 2.74
C GLU A 45 5.31 15.98 1.95
N LEU A 46 4.56 16.72 1.10
CA LEU A 46 3.48 16.18 0.27
C LEU A 46 4.02 15.30 -0.86
N SER A 47 3.15 14.45 -1.40
CA SER A 47 3.40 13.58 -2.55
C SER A 47 4.11 14.30 -3.70
N ASN A 48 5.15 13.70 -4.27
CA ASN A 48 6.07 14.24 -5.28
C ASN A 48 6.82 15.52 -4.85
N ARG A 49 6.84 15.86 -3.57
CA ARG A 49 7.55 17.02 -2.98
C ARG A 49 8.46 16.63 -1.82
N GLU A 50 8.73 15.35 -1.63
CA GLU A 50 9.48 14.74 -0.54
C GLU A 50 11.03 14.93 -0.71
N PHE A 51 11.45 16.14 -1.09
CA PHE A 51 12.86 16.43 -1.45
C PHE A 51 13.81 16.30 -0.28
N LYS A 52 13.46 16.87 0.89
CA LYS A 52 14.31 16.82 2.09
C LYS A 52 14.27 15.44 2.75
N THR A 53 13.11 14.79 2.70
CA THR A 53 12.94 13.40 3.10
C THR A 53 13.86 12.49 2.30
N ALA A 54 13.83 12.61 0.97
CA ALA A 54 14.70 11.88 0.05
C ALA A 54 16.20 12.16 0.29
N GLU A 55 16.58 13.42 0.49
CA GLU A 55 17.95 13.82 0.78
C GLU A 55 18.47 13.13 2.05
N LYS A 56 17.70 13.20 3.16
CA LYS A 56 18.06 12.59 4.44
C LYS A 56 18.18 11.07 4.35
N ILE A 57 17.27 10.40 3.63
CA ILE A 57 17.32 8.96 3.36
C ILE A 57 18.59 8.62 2.56
N ALA A 58 18.86 9.36 1.48
CA ALA A 58 20.02 9.12 0.62
C ALA A 58 21.34 9.33 1.37
N GLU A 59 21.45 10.34 2.21
CA GLU A 59 22.62 10.58 3.08
C GLU A 59 22.85 9.43 4.05
N HIS A 60 21.78 8.96 4.71
CA HIS A 60 21.86 7.83 5.63
C HIS A 60 22.37 6.57 4.92
N LEU A 61 21.76 6.19 3.79
CA LEU A 61 22.15 5.00 3.02
C LEU A 61 23.62 5.09 2.52
N LYS A 62 24.03 6.26 2.02
CA LYS A 62 25.43 6.51 1.60
C LYS A 62 26.40 6.37 2.77
N SER A 63 26.03 6.85 3.97
CA SER A 63 26.87 6.73 5.18
C SER A 63 27.12 5.28 5.60
N LEU A 64 26.22 4.36 5.22
CA LEU A 64 26.34 2.92 5.43
C LEU A 64 27.13 2.21 4.33
N GLY A 65 27.61 2.93 3.31
CA GLY A 65 28.31 2.36 2.15
C GLY A 65 27.37 1.57 1.20
N ILE A 66 26.10 1.92 1.19
CA ILE A 66 25.08 1.38 0.26
C ILE A 66 25.17 2.18 -1.04
N GLU A 67 25.06 1.52 -2.19
CA GLU A 67 24.93 2.15 -3.50
C GLU A 67 23.55 2.81 -3.60
N VAL A 68 23.48 4.11 -3.93
CA VAL A 68 22.24 4.89 -3.85
C VAL A 68 21.94 5.57 -5.17
N GLU A 69 20.71 5.42 -5.64
CA GLU A 69 20.09 6.14 -6.75
C GLU A 69 18.94 7.01 -6.21
N THR A 70 18.80 8.23 -6.71
CA THR A 70 17.79 9.22 -6.29
C THR A 70 17.05 9.80 -7.48
N GLY A 71 15.86 10.36 -7.24
CA GLY A 71 15.07 11.00 -8.29
C GLY A 71 14.22 10.02 -9.11
N ILE A 72 14.07 8.78 -8.64
CA ILE A 72 13.17 7.80 -9.26
C ILE A 72 11.73 8.20 -8.92
N ALA A 73 10.86 8.28 -9.90
CA ALA A 73 9.50 8.79 -9.75
C ALA A 73 9.49 10.14 -8.99
N HIS A 74 10.31 11.09 -9.42
CA HIS A 74 10.55 12.44 -8.89
C HIS A 74 11.47 12.48 -7.66
N THR A 75 11.05 11.93 -6.52
CA THR A 75 11.77 12.06 -5.23
C THR A 75 12.22 10.71 -4.66
N GLY A 76 11.82 9.59 -5.26
CA GLY A 76 12.15 8.26 -4.78
C GLY A 76 13.64 7.97 -4.64
N VAL A 77 13.99 7.16 -3.64
CA VAL A 77 15.36 6.76 -3.33
C VAL A 77 15.48 5.24 -3.35
N VAL A 78 16.49 4.73 -4.04
CA VAL A 78 16.79 3.29 -4.08
C VAL A 78 18.19 3.05 -3.55
N GLY A 79 18.30 2.12 -2.59
CA GLY A 79 19.56 1.61 -2.06
C GLY A 79 19.82 0.18 -2.50
N ILE A 80 21.07 -0.16 -2.87
CA ILE A 80 21.46 -1.52 -3.26
C ILE A 80 22.56 -2.02 -2.34
N LEU A 81 22.24 -2.99 -1.50
CA LEU A 81 23.17 -3.65 -0.60
C LEU A 81 23.51 -5.05 -1.11
N LYS A 82 24.69 -5.19 -1.71
CA LYS A 82 25.19 -6.49 -2.19
C LYS A 82 25.85 -7.25 -1.06
N GLY A 83 25.40 -8.47 -0.81
CA GLY A 83 26.01 -9.39 0.14
C GLY A 83 27.36 -9.95 -0.33
N LYS A 84 28.01 -10.79 0.51
CA LYS A 84 29.30 -11.40 0.18
C LYS A 84 29.22 -12.56 -0.83
N LYS A 85 28.04 -13.13 -1.02
CA LYS A 85 27.82 -14.28 -1.91
C LYS A 85 26.73 -13.93 -2.92
N PRO A 86 26.85 -14.39 -4.18
CA PRO A 86 25.77 -14.22 -5.14
C PRO A 86 24.53 -15.00 -4.71
N GLY A 87 23.36 -14.51 -5.06
CA GLY A 87 22.09 -15.13 -4.71
C GLY A 87 20.92 -14.34 -5.26
N LYS A 88 19.76 -14.55 -4.66
CA LYS A 88 18.50 -13.85 -4.97
C LYS A 88 18.57 -12.37 -4.65
N VAL A 89 17.62 -11.64 -5.17
CA VAL A 89 17.41 -10.22 -4.89
C VAL A 89 16.06 -10.06 -4.20
N VAL A 90 16.07 -9.49 -3.01
CA VAL A 90 14.85 -9.11 -2.29
C VAL A 90 14.73 -7.59 -2.24
N ALA A 91 13.55 -7.06 -2.53
CA ALA A 91 13.26 -5.66 -2.32
C ALA A 91 12.47 -5.45 -1.02
N LEU A 92 12.73 -4.32 -0.37
CA LEU A 92 11.99 -3.83 0.80
C LEU A 92 11.48 -2.44 0.47
N ARG A 93 10.19 -2.18 0.72
CA ARG A 93 9.57 -0.89 0.38
C ARG A 93 9.08 -0.16 1.64
N ALA A 94 9.32 1.13 1.65
CA ALA A 94 8.64 2.10 2.51
C ALA A 94 8.15 3.28 1.64
N ASP A 95 6.91 3.68 1.80
CA ASP A 95 6.38 4.95 1.32
C ASP A 95 6.89 6.09 2.19
N MET A 96 6.88 7.34 1.68
CA MET A 96 7.50 8.44 2.40
C MET A 96 6.76 9.79 2.32
N ASP A 97 5.62 9.84 1.63
CA ASP A 97 4.81 11.04 1.48
C ASP A 97 3.89 11.31 2.67
N ALA A 98 3.50 12.57 2.83
CA ALA A 98 2.56 13.04 3.83
C ALA A 98 1.29 13.62 3.19
N LEU A 99 0.28 13.86 4.02
CA LEU A 99 -1.05 14.29 3.62
C LEU A 99 -1.30 15.79 3.90
N PRO A 100 -2.20 16.43 3.11
CA PRO A 100 -2.63 17.81 3.37
C PRO A 100 -3.60 17.88 4.55
N VAL A 101 -3.11 17.58 5.75
CA VAL A 101 -3.86 17.53 7.02
C VAL A 101 -3.18 18.41 8.04
N THR A 102 -3.95 19.28 8.71
CA THR A 102 -3.46 20.09 9.85
C THR A 102 -3.50 19.26 11.12
N GLU A 103 -2.34 18.97 11.70
CA GLU A 103 -2.25 18.17 12.92
C GLU A 103 -2.85 18.86 14.15
N ARG A 104 -3.58 18.09 14.97
CA ARG A 104 -4.18 18.56 16.22
C ARG A 104 -3.59 17.91 17.47
N ASN A 105 -2.69 16.96 17.32
CA ASN A 105 -2.04 16.29 18.44
C ASN A 105 -1.22 17.29 19.30
N ASP A 106 -1.06 16.95 20.57
CA ASP A 106 -0.15 17.65 21.50
C ASP A 106 1.11 16.77 21.69
N LEU A 107 1.86 16.58 20.58
CA LEU A 107 3.10 15.84 20.58
C LEU A 107 4.31 16.80 20.59
N PRO A 108 5.40 16.49 21.29
CA PRO A 108 6.60 17.36 21.30
C PRO A 108 7.26 17.49 19.93
N PHE A 109 6.96 16.60 19.00
CA PHE A 109 7.43 16.56 17.60
C PHE A 109 6.27 16.75 16.61
N LYS A 110 5.22 17.45 17.03
CA LYS A 110 4.06 17.79 16.20
C LYS A 110 4.49 18.55 14.94
N SER A 111 3.89 18.22 13.80
CA SER A 111 4.05 18.99 12.57
C SER A 111 3.40 20.38 12.68
N ASN A 112 4.17 21.40 12.32
CA ASN A 112 3.69 22.76 12.05
C ASN A 112 3.96 23.16 10.58
N ALA A 113 4.25 22.19 9.73
CA ALA A 113 4.53 22.43 8.32
C ALA A 113 3.27 22.85 7.58
N THR A 114 3.43 23.76 6.63
CA THR A 114 2.40 24.15 5.67
C THR A 114 2.94 24.03 4.26
N SER A 115 2.06 23.80 3.30
CA SER A 115 2.38 23.75 1.87
C SER A 115 1.19 24.21 1.05
N GLU A 116 1.42 24.49 -0.23
CA GLU A 116 0.34 24.74 -1.18
C GLU A 116 -0.18 23.41 -1.74
N TYR A 117 -1.50 23.20 -1.69
CA TYR A 117 -2.18 22.06 -2.29
C TYR A 117 -3.44 22.52 -3.02
N MET A 118 -3.53 22.26 -4.33
CA MET A 118 -4.64 22.68 -5.19
C MET A 118 -4.94 24.20 -5.15
N GLY A 119 -3.90 25.04 -4.96
CA GLY A 119 -4.01 26.50 -4.92
C GLY A 119 -4.39 27.09 -3.56
N GLU A 120 -4.43 26.27 -2.52
CA GLU A 120 -4.71 26.70 -1.14
C GLU A 120 -3.56 26.32 -0.19
N GLU A 121 -3.30 27.17 0.81
CA GLU A 121 -2.35 26.83 1.88
C GLU A 121 -3.01 25.83 2.83
N VAL A 122 -2.34 24.70 3.07
CA VAL A 122 -2.79 23.61 3.94
C VAL A 122 -1.72 23.24 4.95
N GLY A 123 -2.12 22.74 6.13
CA GLY A 123 -1.19 22.03 7.02
C GLY A 123 -0.78 20.69 6.42
N VAL A 124 0.43 20.23 6.76
CA VAL A 124 0.96 18.94 6.27
C VAL A 124 1.27 18.04 7.46
N MET A 125 0.86 16.78 7.40
CA MET A 125 1.05 15.81 8.48
C MET A 125 1.24 14.41 7.93
N HIS A 126 2.12 13.62 8.53
CA HIS A 126 2.13 12.16 8.34
C HIS A 126 0.93 11.51 9.04
N ALA A 127 -0.26 11.72 8.45
CA ALA A 127 -1.52 11.21 9.00
C ALA A 127 -1.84 9.76 8.58
N CYS A 128 -0.92 9.10 7.85
CA CYS A 128 -0.97 7.67 7.51
C CYS A 128 0.14 6.84 8.16
N GLY A 129 1.21 7.49 8.65
CA GLY A 129 2.29 6.82 9.38
C GLY A 129 3.50 6.44 8.52
N HIS A 130 3.64 7.01 7.32
CA HIS A 130 4.77 6.76 6.42
C HIS A 130 6.12 7.18 7.03
N ASP A 131 6.14 8.17 7.93
CA ASP A 131 7.29 8.50 8.77
C ASP A 131 7.84 7.28 9.54
N THR A 132 6.94 6.37 9.99
CA THR A 132 7.33 5.12 10.66
C THR A 132 7.92 4.11 9.68
N HIS A 133 7.36 4.02 8.46
CA HIS A 133 7.83 3.09 7.44
C HIS A 133 9.25 3.47 6.98
N VAL A 134 9.48 4.76 6.72
CA VAL A 134 10.82 5.28 6.39
C VAL A 134 11.81 4.96 7.50
N ALA A 135 11.48 5.28 8.75
CA ALA A 135 12.38 5.06 9.89
C ALA A 135 12.70 3.58 10.11
N ILE A 136 11.69 2.71 9.98
CA ILE A 136 11.87 1.25 10.04
C ILE A 136 12.83 0.79 8.94
N LEU A 137 12.62 1.21 7.69
CA LEU A 137 13.45 0.75 6.57
C LEU A 137 14.88 1.28 6.64
N MET A 138 15.10 2.51 7.15
CA MET A 138 16.44 3.03 7.48
C MET A 138 17.11 2.19 8.56
N GLY A 139 16.38 1.76 9.58
CA GLY A 139 16.87 0.84 10.62
C GLY A 139 17.26 -0.52 10.06
N VAL A 140 16.44 -1.09 9.18
CA VAL A 140 16.75 -2.34 8.46
C VAL A 140 18.04 -2.20 7.65
N ALA A 141 18.21 -1.08 6.94
CA ALA A 141 19.41 -0.82 6.15
C ALA A 141 20.68 -0.77 7.03
N GLU A 142 20.61 -0.13 8.21
CA GLU A 142 21.74 -0.10 9.14
C GLU A 142 22.06 -1.47 9.71
N VAL A 143 21.06 -2.24 10.15
CA VAL A 143 21.26 -3.62 10.69
C VAL A 143 21.83 -4.55 9.62
N LEU A 144 21.29 -4.54 8.42
CA LEU A 144 21.77 -5.40 7.32
C LEU A 144 23.15 -5.01 6.84
N SER A 145 23.51 -3.72 6.77
CA SER A 145 24.85 -3.28 6.37
C SER A 145 25.92 -3.74 7.35
N LYS A 146 25.65 -3.72 8.67
CA LYS A 146 26.53 -4.27 9.71
C LYS A 146 26.66 -5.79 9.63
N ASN A 147 25.69 -6.48 9.06
CA ASN A 147 25.60 -7.93 8.92
C ASN A 147 25.73 -8.41 7.46
N LYS A 148 26.42 -7.67 6.62
CA LYS A 148 26.59 -7.96 5.18
C LYS A 148 27.18 -9.35 4.90
N ASP A 149 27.93 -9.93 5.84
CA ASP A 149 28.47 -11.29 5.78
C ASP A 149 27.40 -12.39 5.86
N LYS A 150 26.22 -12.10 6.39
CA LYS A 150 25.07 -13.02 6.46
C LYS A 150 24.20 -12.98 5.18
N ILE A 151 24.35 -11.95 4.35
CA ILE A 151 23.55 -11.75 3.15
C ILE A 151 24.09 -12.62 2.01
N LYS A 152 23.24 -13.53 1.50
CA LYS A 152 23.45 -14.30 0.28
C LYS A 152 22.59 -13.74 -0.82
N GLY A 153 23.15 -12.89 -1.67
CA GLY A 153 22.39 -12.15 -2.70
C GLY A 153 22.41 -10.65 -2.49
N THR A 154 21.33 -9.98 -2.78
CA THR A 154 21.21 -8.53 -2.73
C THR A 154 19.92 -8.11 -2.03
N VAL A 155 20.00 -7.04 -1.25
CA VAL A 155 18.81 -6.34 -0.71
C VAL A 155 18.69 -5.00 -1.42
N LYS A 156 17.53 -4.74 -2.01
CA LYS A 156 17.18 -3.46 -2.63
C LYS A 156 16.20 -2.73 -1.70
N PHE A 157 16.57 -1.55 -1.21
CA PHE A 157 15.72 -0.68 -0.41
C PHE A 157 15.03 0.30 -1.34
N ILE A 158 13.70 0.38 -1.29
CA ILE A 158 12.88 1.25 -2.11
C ILE A 158 12.13 2.19 -1.18
N PHE A 159 12.50 3.47 -1.21
CA PHE A 159 11.76 4.54 -0.54
C PHE A 159 10.92 5.24 -1.59
N GLN A 160 9.62 5.03 -1.50
CA GLN A 160 8.66 5.36 -2.54
C GLN A 160 7.96 6.68 -2.23
N PRO A 161 7.89 7.63 -3.20
CA PRO A 161 7.08 8.83 -3.09
C PRO A 161 5.62 8.57 -3.46
N ALA A 162 4.74 9.51 -3.11
CA ALA A 162 3.39 9.67 -3.65
C ALA A 162 2.50 8.41 -3.60
N GLU A 163 2.51 7.66 -2.50
CA GLU A 163 1.61 6.53 -2.28
C GLU A 163 0.15 7.01 -2.20
N GLU A 164 -0.08 8.12 -1.53
CA GLU A 164 -1.39 8.75 -1.31
C GLU A 164 -1.98 9.40 -2.60
N GLY A 165 -1.22 9.34 -3.68
CA GLY A 165 -1.56 9.86 -4.99
C GLY A 165 -0.75 11.09 -5.40
N ALA A 166 -0.34 11.10 -6.66
CA ALA A 166 0.38 12.22 -7.25
C ALA A 166 -0.52 13.47 -7.36
N PRO A 167 0.06 14.68 -7.33
CA PRO A 167 -0.67 15.91 -7.59
C PRO A 167 -1.39 15.89 -8.95
N PRO A 168 -2.53 16.60 -9.12
CA PRO A 168 -3.26 16.61 -10.37
C PRO A 168 -2.40 16.95 -11.59
N GLY A 169 -2.43 16.08 -12.60
CA GLY A 169 -1.65 16.24 -13.83
C GLY A 169 -0.23 15.67 -13.78
N GLU A 170 0.19 15.11 -12.66
CA GLU A 170 1.47 14.40 -12.51
C GLU A 170 1.28 12.88 -12.45
N GLU A 171 2.28 12.13 -12.91
CA GLU A 171 2.41 10.71 -12.58
C GLU A 171 3.21 10.58 -11.27
N GLY A 172 3.08 9.46 -10.54
CA GLY A 172 3.84 9.21 -9.30
C GLY A 172 3.63 7.82 -8.75
N GLY A 173 4.05 7.63 -7.49
CA GLY A 173 3.85 6.42 -6.72
C GLY A 173 4.56 5.18 -7.26
N ALA A 174 4.11 4.03 -6.81
CA ALA A 174 4.66 2.73 -7.23
C ALA A 174 4.52 2.50 -8.75
N ALA A 175 3.43 2.97 -9.35
CA ALA A 175 3.20 2.81 -10.79
C ALA A 175 4.32 3.46 -11.62
N LEU A 176 4.72 4.68 -11.29
CA LEU A 176 5.80 5.38 -11.97
C LEU A 176 7.16 4.72 -11.66
N MET A 177 7.42 4.34 -10.41
CA MET A 177 8.65 3.61 -10.05
C MET A 177 8.82 2.31 -10.85
N VAL A 178 7.74 1.54 -11.03
CA VAL A 178 7.76 0.31 -11.83
C VAL A 178 8.01 0.63 -13.30
N LYS A 179 7.35 1.65 -13.85
CA LYS A 179 7.53 2.14 -15.22
C LYS A 179 8.98 2.56 -15.48
N GLU A 180 9.65 3.17 -14.50
CA GLU A 180 11.06 3.57 -14.55
C GLU A 180 12.03 2.41 -14.26
N GLY A 181 11.50 1.20 -13.99
CA GLY A 181 12.31 -0.01 -13.88
C GLY A 181 12.92 -0.25 -12.50
N VAL A 182 12.33 0.26 -11.42
CA VAL A 182 12.84 0.09 -10.05
C VAL A 182 13.05 -1.37 -9.63
N LEU A 183 12.32 -2.31 -10.21
CA LEU A 183 12.47 -3.75 -9.96
C LEU A 183 13.52 -4.44 -10.85
N LYS A 184 14.24 -3.66 -11.66
CA LYS A 184 15.32 -4.11 -12.55
C LYS A 184 16.68 -3.63 -12.05
N ASN A 185 17.75 -4.20 -12.53
CA ASN A 185 19.14 -3.78 -12.29
C ASN A 185 19.54 -3.66 -10.80
N PRO A 186 19.53 -4.76 -10.00
CA PRO A 186 19.28 -6.15 -10.37
C PRO A 186 17.79 -6.50 -10.39
N ASP A 187 17.42 -7.54 -11.15
CA ASP A 187 16.05 -8.05 -11.17
C ASP A 187 15.64 -8.55 -9.78
N VAL A 188 14.50 -8.11 -9.30
CA VAL A 188 13.97 -8.46 -7.98
C VAL A 188 13.22 -9.79 -8.06
N ASP A 189 13.49 -10.70 -7.13
CA ASP A 189 12.83 -12.01 -7.03
C ASP A 189 11.58 -12.00 -6.14
N ALA A 190 11.55 -11.12 -5.12
CA ALA A 190 10.41 -10.91 -4.23
C ALA A 190 10.50 -9.53 -3.56
N ILE A 191 9.35 -9.02 -3.13
CA ILE A 191 9.26 -7.73 -2.43
C ILE A 191 8.49 -7.86 -1.11
N PHE A 192 8.97 -7.20 -0.06
CA PHE A 192 8.29 -7.07 1.22
C PHE A 192 7.98 -5.60 1.53
N GLY A 193 6.80 -5.39 2.12
CA GLY A 193 6.38 -4.09 2.65
C GLY A 193 5.56 -4.28 3.92
N LEU A 194 5.40 -3.21 4.68
CA LEU A 194 4.52 -3.16 5.83
C LEU A 194 3.76 -1.84 5.85
N HIS A 195 2.64 -1.84 6.56
CA HIS A 195 1.94 -0.62 6.95
C HIS A 195 1.71 -0.61 8.45
N ILE A 196 2.03 0.49 9.11
CA ILE A 196 1.65 0.70 10.52
C ILE A 196 0.13 0.80 10.63
N ASN A 197 -0.45 0.25 11.68
CA ASN A 197 -1.90 0.30 11.90
C ASN A 197 -2.22 0.79 13.30
N SER A 198 -2.83 1.99 13.40
CA SER A 198 -3.21 2.63 14.65
C SER A 198 -4.31 1.91 15.43
N GLN A 199 -4.96 0.91 14.83
CA GLN A 199 -6.04 0.11 15.43
C GLN A 199 -5.58 -1.29 15.87
N THR A 200 -4.32 -1.61 15.64
CA THR A 200 -3.72 -2.88 16.05
C THR A 200 -2.75 -2.62 17.20
N PRO A 201 -2.85 -3.33 18.33
CA PRO A 201 -1.92 -3.15 19.45
C PRO A 201 -0.46 -3.35 19.05
N VAL A 202 0.43 -2.54 19.64
CA VAL A 202 1.88 -2.74 19.54
C VAL A 202 2.25 -4.17 19.90
N GLY A 203 3.26 -4.72 19.22
CA GLY A 203 3.71 -6.09 19.38
C GLY A 203 2.99 -7.10 18.49
N MET A 204 1.92 -6.71 17.80
CA MET A 204 1.18 -7.58 16.89
C MET A 204 1.55 -7.33 15.43
N ILE A 205 1.51 -8.41 14.63
CA ILE A 205 1.56 -8.38 13.17
C ILE A 205 0.28 -9.03 12.64
N ARG A 206 -0.42 -8.33 11.74
CA ARG A 206 -1.58 -8.87 11.04
C ARG A 206 -1.27 -9.07 9.57
N TYR A 207 -1.80 -10.14 8.99
CA TYR A 207 -1.58 -10.48 7.58
C TYR A 207 -2.79 -11.19 6.97
N LYS A 208 -2.84 -11.22 5.64
CA LYS A 208 -3.76 -12.08 4.88
C LYS A 208 -3.02 -12.62 3.66
N SER A 209 -3.24 -13.89 3.34
CA SER A 209 -2.80 -14.49 2.07
C SER A 209 -3.83 -14.17 0.98
N GLY A 210 -3.39 -13.91 -0.24
CA GLY A 210 -4.26 -13.46 -1.33
C GLY A 210 -4.62 -11.98 -1.23
N GLY A 211 -5.78 -11.59 -1.75
CA GLY A 211 -6.24 -10.21 -1.74
C GLY A 211 -6.34 -9.64 -0.34
N THR A 212 -5.49 -8.69 -0.01
CA THR A 212 -5.33 -8.11 1.34
C THR A 212 -5.96 -6.73 1.42
N MET A 213 -5.72 -5.86 0.43
CA MET A 213 -6.37 -4.56 0.26
C MET A 213 -7.00 -4.47 -1.13
N ALA A 214 -8.07 -3.68 -1.25
CA ALA A 214 -8.88 -3.68 -2.46
C ALA A 214 -8.22 -2.90 -3.60
N ALA A 215 -8.48 -3.34 -4.83
CA ALA A 215 -8.35 -2.46 -5.98
C ALA A 215 -9.26 -1.25 -5.81
N ALA A 216 -8.75 -0.06 -6.13
CA ALA A 216 -9.52 1.17 -6.20
C ALA A 216 -9.69 1.58 -7.65
N GLN A 217 -10.94 1.67 -8.08
CA GLN A 217 -11.29 2.14 -9.41
C GLN A 217 -12.30 3.28 -9.29
N VAL A 218 -12.22 4.24 -10.22
CA VAL A 218 -13.19 5.31 -10.38
C VAL A 218 -13.98 5.04 -11.66
N PHE A 219 -15.28 5.23 -11.60
CA PHE A 219 -16.09 5.17 -12.81
C PHE A 219 -16.82 6.49 -13.07
N GLU A 220 -16.98 6.80 -14.35
CA GLU A 220 -17.80 7.88 -14.85
C GLU A 220 -18.87 7.31 -15.76
N ILE A 221 -20.14 7.68 -15.52
CA ILE A 221 -21.28 7.32 -16.37
C ILE A 221 -21.90 8.59 -16.92
N LYS A 222 -22.02 8.66 -18.25
CA LYS A 222 -22.72 9.73 -18.95
C LYS A 222 -23.98 9.18 -19.58
N VAL A 223 -25.11 9.75 -19.20
CA VAL A 223 -26.43 9.38 -19.72
C VAL A 223 -26.93 10.49 -20.64
N LYS A 224 -27.30 10.13 -21.86
CA LYS A 224 -27.88 11.02 -22.85
C LYS A 224 -29.36 10.68 -23.06
N GLY A 225 -30.20 11.67 -22.85
CA GLY A 225 -31.64 11.63 -23.12
C GLY A 225 -32.06 12.61 -24.20
N LYS A 226 -33.26 13.12 -24.04
CA LYS A 226 -33.84 14.14 -24.91
C LYS A 226 -34.64 15.13 -24.08
N GLN A 227 -34.24 16.40 -24.11
CA GLN A 227 -34.90 17.47 -23.37
C GLN A 227 -36.35 17.64 -23.77
N SER A 228 -37.23 17.92 -22.80
CA SER A 228 -38.61 18.22 -22.99
C SER A 228 -39.22 19.06 -21.87
N HIS A 229 -40.42 19.57 -22.06
CA HIS A 229 -41.17 20.19 -20.98
C HIS A 229 -41.57 19.14 -19.91
N GLY A 230 -41.36 19.45 -18.64
CA GLY A 230 -41.62 18.49 -17.53
C GLY A 230 -43.07 18.00 -17.47
N SER A 231 -44.05 18.73 -17.98
CA SER A 231 -45.43 18.27 -18.09
C SER A 231 -45.76 17.46 -19.38
N GLN A 232 -44.74 17.29 -20.26
CA GLN A 232 -44.87 16.55 -21.52
C GLN A 232 -43.74 15.51 -21.68
N PRO A 233 -43.56 14.59 -20.70
CA PRO A 233 -42.46 13.64 -20.69
C PRO A 233 -42.42 12.69 -21.90
N TRP A 234 -43.59 12.45 -22.53
CA TRP A 234 -43.72 11.62 -23.74
C TRP A 234 -43.04 12.20 -24.98
N SER A 235 -42.65 13.46 -24.96
CA SER A 235 -41.96 14.13 -26.09
C SER A 235 -40.43 14.12 -25.95
N GLY A 236 -39.93 13.65 -24.81
CA GLY A 236 -38.51 13.55 -24.46
C GLY A 236 -38.06 12.14 -24.11
N VAL A 237 -36.85 12.05 -23.58
CA VAL A 237 -36.25 10.86 -22.94
C VAL A 237 -35.58 11.36 -21.68
N ASP A 238 -36.03 10.87 -20.54
CA ASP A 238 -35.59 11.38 -19.22
C ASP A 238 -34.31 10.72 -18.72
N PRO A 239 -33.17 11.43 -18.75
CA PRO A 239 -31.89 10.85 -18.27
C PRO A 239 -31.82 10.74 -16.75
N ILE A 240 -32.66 11.47 -15.99
CA ILE A 240 -32.72 11.34 -14.52
C ILE A 240 -33.37 10.00 -14.16
N LEU A 241 -34.48 9.65 -14.82
CA LEU A 241 -35.14 8.34 -14.62
C LEU A 241 -34.21 7.20 -15.03
N ILE A 242 -33.52 7.33 -16.18
CA ILE A 242 -32.54 6.35 -16.64
C ILE A 242 -31.43 6.17 -15.59
N SER A 243 -30.88 7.27 -15.06
CA SER A 243 -29.82 7.24 -14.03
C SER A 243 -30.27 6.51 -12.77
N ALA A 244 -31.50 6.73 -12.31
CA ALA A 244 -32.07 6.00 -11.17
C ALA A 244 -32.10 4.50 -11.43
N LYS A 245 -32.51 4.07 -12.64
CA LYS A 245 -32.52 2.64 -13.01
C LYS A 245 -31.15 2.04 -13.18
N ILE A 246 -30.18 2.81 -13.64
CA ILE A 246 -28.78 2.39 -13.67
C ILE A 246 -28.26 2.17 -12.25
N ILE A 247 -28.49 3.09 -11.30
CA ILE A 247 -28.09 2.94 -9.91
C ILE A 247 -28.66 1.64 -9.30
N ASP A 248 -29.98 1.39 -9.47
CA ASP A 248 -30.62 0.14 -9.02
C ASP A 248 -29.95 -1.09 -9.64
N GLY A 249 -29.71 -1.05 -10.96
CA GLY A 249 -29.07 -2.11 -11.71
C GLY A 249 -27.66 -2.43 -11.20
N LEU A 250 -26.83 -1.41 -11.01
CA LEU A 250 -25.44 -1.58 -10.52
C LEU A 250 -25.39 -2.31 -9.18
N GLN A 251 -26.33 -2.04 -8.25
CA GLN A 251 -26.36 -2.76 -6.97
C GLN A 251 -26.71 -4.23 -7.14
N THR A 252 -27.43 -4.62 -8.22
CA THR A 252 -27.71 -6.02 -8.50
C THR A 252 -26.50 -6.81 -8.97
N ILE A 253 -25.49 -6.16 -9.58
CA ILE A 253 -24.23 -6.82 -9.93
C ILE A 253 -23.58 -7.36 -8.65
N VAL A 254 -23.44 -6.51 -7.61
CA VAL A 254 -22.85 -6.92 -6.34
C VAL A 254 -23.69 -8.00 -5.67
N SER A 255 -25.01 -7.78 -5.54
CA SER A 255 -25.88 -8.64 -4.73
C SER A 255 -26.29 -9.96 -5.40
N ARG A 256 -26.21 -10.09 -6.74
CA ARG A 256 -26.70 -11.24 -7.51
C ARG A 256 -25.65 -11.92 -8.38
N GLU A 257 -24.57 -11.23 -8.74
CA GLU A 257 -23.60 -11.78 -9.68
C GLU A 257 -22.20 -12.02 -9.05
N MET A 258 -21.88 -11.33 -7.93
CA MET A 258 -20.60 -11.51 -7.21
C MET A 258 -20.72 -12.63 -6.17
N ASN A 259 -19.67 -13.46 -6.05
CA ASN A 259 -19.56 -14.45 -5.00
C ASN A 259 -19.01 -13.81 -3.71
N LEU A 260 -19.90 -13.20 -2.93
CA LEU A 260 -19.53 -12.49 -1.69
C LEU A 260 -19.03 -13.41 -0.56
N THR A 261 -19.08 -14.74 -0.74
CA THR A 261 -18.45 -15.69 0.17
C THR A 261 -16.96 -15.90 -0.16
N ASN A 262 -16.56 -15.57 -1.38
CA ASN A 262 -15.15 -15.57 -1.78
C ASN A 262 -14.47 -14.31 -1.27
N GLU A 263 -14.84 -13.14 -1.80
CA GLU A 263 -14.31 -11.84 -1.37
C GLU A 263 -15.39 -10.74 -1.49
N ALA A 264 -15.14 -9.60 -0.85
CA ALA A 264 -16.03 -8.45 -0.92
C ALA A 264 -15.91 -7.72 -2.27
N ALA A 265 -17.05 -7.12 -2.70
CA ALA A 265 -17.10 -6.18 -3.80
C ALA A 265 -18.02 -5.01 -3.44
N VAL A 266 -17.66 -3.79 -3.83
CA VAL A 266 -18.42 -2.57 -3.53
C VAL A 266 -18.52 -1.73 -4.80
N ILE A 267 -19.73 -1.21 -5.09
CA ILE A 267 -19.99 -0.17 -6.08
C ILE A 267 -20.71 0.98 -5.37
N THR A 268 -20.14 2.17 -5.42
CA THR A 268 -20.74 3.37 -4.82
C THR A 268 -20.84 4.48 -5.87
N VAL A 269 -22.05 4.99 -6.12
CA VAL A 269 -22.24 6.25 -6.83
C VAL A 269 -22.09 7.37 -5.81
N GLY A 270 -20.99 8.12 -5.88
CA GLY A 270 -20.67 9.20 -4.93
C GLY A 270 -21.23 10.56 -5.35
N LYS A 271 -21.47 10.75 -6.65
CA LYS A 271 -21.99 12.01 -7.21
C LYS A 271 -22.94 11.73 -8.39
N ILE A 272 -24.04 12.47 -8.44
CA ILE A 272 -24.93 12.55 -9.60
C ILE A 272 -25.24 14.02 -9.89
N SER A 273 -25.23 14.40 -11.15
CA SER A 273 -25.55 15.76 -11.61
C SER A 273 -26.50 15.71 -12.81
N ALA A 274 -27.65 16.37 -12.72
CA ALA A 274 -28.63 16.45 -13.81
C ALA A 274 -29.60 17.60 -13.58
N GLY A 275 -30.03 18.27 -14.70
CA GLY A 275 -31.09 19.26 -14.71
C GLY A 275 -30.72 20.59 -14.05
N VAL A 276 -31.50 21.61 -14.35
CA VAL A 276 -31.32 23.00 -13.86
C VAL A 276 -32.61 23.62 -13.33
N ARG A 277 -33.76 23.02 -13.64
CA ARG A 277 -35.07 23.60 -13.28
C ARG A 277 -36.14 22.50 -13.21
N SER A 278 -37.08 22.64 -12.27
CA SER A 278 -38.11 21.61 -11.94
C SER A 278 -39.10 21.30 -13.08
N ASN A 279 -39.30 22.18 -14.04
CA ASN A 279 -40.22 21.99 -15.15
C ASN A 279 -39.55 21.63 -16.48
N ILE A 280 -38.27 21.21 -16.46
CA ILE A 280 -37.51 20.82 -17.65
C ILE A 280 -36.93 19.41 -17.39
N ILE A 281 -37.23 18.46 -18.27
CA ILE A 281 -36.47 17.22 -18.41
C ILE A 281 -35.15 17.57 -19.10
N PRO A 282 -33.97 17.30 -18.46
CA PRO A 282 -32.68 17.69 -19.05
C PRO A 282 -32.30 16.82 -20.26
N GLU A 283 -31.26 17.22 -20.98
CA GLU A 283 -30.71 16.46 -22.09
C GLU A 283 -29.74 15.36 -21.62
N SER A 284 -29.11 15.57 -20.50
CA SER A 284 -28.08 14.64 -19.96
C SER A 284 -28.08 14.55 -18.45
N ALA A 285 -27.47 13.48 -17.96
CA ALA A 285 -27.07 13.27 -16.54
C ALA A 285 -25.69 12.66 -16.49
N GLU A 286 -24.95 12.96 -15.41
CA GLU A 286 -23.63 12.41 -15.17
C GLU A 286 -23.56 11.82 -13.75
N MET A 287 -22.86 10.69 -13.61
CA MET A 287 -22.58 10.03 -12.34
C MET A 287 -21.10 9.71 -12.24
N ILE A 288 -20.53 9.89 -11.05
CA ILE A 288 -19.15 9.51 -10.73
C ILE A 288 -19.21 8.65 -9.47
N GLY A 289 -18.41 7.60 -9.45
CA GLY A 289 -18.37 6.71 -8.29
C GLY A 289 -17.11 5.91 -8.20
N THR A 290 -17.09 4.98 -7.24
CA THR A 290 -15.93 4.15 -6.95
C THR A 290 -16.31 2.67 -6.90
N ILE A 291 -15.34 1.83 -7.29
CA ILE A 291 -15.40 0.39 -7.20
C ILE A 291 -14.30 -0.09 -6.27
N ARG A 292 -14.60 -1.13 -5.44
CA ARG A 292 -13.61 -1.86 -4.65
C ARG A 292 -13.79 -3.35 -4.89
N THR A 293 -12.70 -4.05 -5.19
CA THR A 293 -12.69 -5.52 -5.37
C THR A 293 -11.42 -6.10 -4.77
N LEU A 294 -11.49 -7.36 -4.33
CA LEU A 294 -10.42 -8.08 -3.64
C LEU A 294 -10.00 -9.38 -4.35
N ASP A 295 -10.64 -9.66 -5.48
CA ASP A 295 -10.41 -10.85 -6.30
C ASP A 295 -10.40 -10.44 -7.78
N TYR A 296 -9.44 -10.94 -8.56
CA TYR A 296 -9.25 -10.54 -9.96
C TYR A 296 -10.39 -10.97 -10.87
N ASP A 297 -10.89 -12.21 -10.71
CA ASP A 297 -12.00 -12.71 -11.55
C ASP A 297 -13.29 -11.93 -11.24
N MET A 298 -13.50 -11.57 -9.97
CA MET A 298 -14.62 -10.70 -9.57
C MET A 298 -14.47 -9.28 -10.14
N LYS A 299 -13.25 -8.71 -10.12
CA LYS A 299 -12.94 -7.39 -10.71
C LYS A 299 -13.28 -7.36 -12.19
N ASP A 300 -12.76 -8.30 -12.95
CA ASP A 300 -12.96 -8.39 -14.40
C ASP A 300 -14.44 -8.57 -14.75
N LYS A 301 -15.12 -9.49 -14.06
CA LYS A 301 -16.55 -9.72 -14.25
C LYS A 301 -17.38 -8.48 -13.92
N LEU A 302 -17.10 -7.83 -12.79
CA LEU A 302 -17.81 -6.63 -12.35
C LEU A 302 -17.66 -5.48 -13.35
N ASN A 303 -16.43 -5.19 -13.78
CA ASN A 303 -16.14 -4.14 -14.75
C ASN A 303 -16.88 -4.37 -16.08
N LYS A 304 -16.82 -5.58 -16.62
CA LYS A 304 -17.54 -5.96 -17.82
C LYS A 304 -19.05 -5.77 -17.66
N ARG A 305 -19.62 -6.27 -16.54
CA ARG A 305 -21.05 -6.20 -16.29
C ARG A 305 -21.56 -4.77 -16.09
N MET A 306 -20.76 -3.90 -15.47
CA MET A 306 -21.13 -2.48 -15.34
C MET A 306 -21.30 -1.81 -16.69
N VAL A 307 -20.34 -1.96 -17.61
CA VAL A 307 -20.40 -1.37 -18.94
C VAL A 307 -21.62 -1.89 -19.73
N GLU A 308 -21.85 -3.20 -19.70
CA GLU A 308 -23.00 -3.83 -20.38
C GLU A 308 -24.35 -3.36 -19.79
N MET A 309 -24.46 -3.35 -18.47
CA MET A 309 -25.71 -2.99 -17.80
C MET A 309 -26.10 -1.54 -18.00
N VAL A 310 -25.12 -0.63 -17.89
CA VAL A 310 -25.33 0.81 -18.10
C VAL A 310 -25.89 1.10 -19.50
N SER A 311 -25.28 0.53 -20.53
CA SER A 311 -25.73 0.74 -21.91
C SER A 311 -27.09 0.09 -22.17
N THR A 312 -27.32 -1.13 -21.69
CA THR A 312 -28.57 -1.89 -21.90
C THR A 312 -29.77 -1.22 -21.22
N ILE A 313 -29.59 -0.75 -19.96
CA ILE A 313 -30.65 -0.02 -19.25
C ILE A 313 -31.00 1.26 -19.98
N ALA A 314 -30.01 2.06 -20.40
CA ALA A 314 -30.29 3.30 -21.14
C ALA A 314 -31.09 3.03 -22.42
N GLN A 315 -30.67 2.03 -23.20
CA GLN A 315 -31.38 1.63 -24.42
C GLN A 315 -32.83 1.18 -24.16
N ALA A 316 -33.07 0.41 -23.07
CA ALA A 316 -34.41 -0.05 -22.70
C ALA A 316 -35.36 1.11 -22.39
N TYR A 317 -34.86 2.27 -22.01
CA TYR A 317 -35.62 3.51 -21.77
C TYR A 317 -35.53 4.52 -22.89
N GLY A 318 -34.97 4.14 -24.05
CA GLY A 318 -34.89 4.98 -25.25
C GLY A 318 -33.77 6.02 -25.23
N GLY A 319 -32.83 5.93 -24.30
CA GLY A 319 -31.64 6.79 -24.20
C GLY A 319 -30.36 6.07 -24.58
N GLU A 320 -29.24 6.75 -24.36
CA GLU A 320 -27.88 6.21 -24.51
C GLU A 320 -27.10 6.45 -23.23
N ALA A 321 -26.22 5.51 -22.85
CA ALA A 321 -25.28 5.75 -21.78
C ALA A 321 -23.93 5.06 -22.02
N THR A 322 -22.87 5.70 -21.52
CA THR A 322 -21.51 5.18 -21.52
C THR A 322 -20.99 5.05 -20.08
N CYS A 323 -20.17 4.04 -19.83
CA CYS A 323 -19.47 3.86 -18.56
C CYS A 323 -17.98 3.72 -18.85
N THR A 324 -17.18 4.62 -18.28
CA THR A 324 -15.72 4.56 -18.31
C THR A 324 -15.22 4.19 -16.92
N ILE A 325 -14.32 3.23 -16.83
CA ILE A 325 -13.71 2.77 -15.56
C ILE A 325 -12.21 3.01 -15.65
N THR A 326 -11.66 3.73 -14.67
CA THR A 326 -10.24 4.02 -14.55
C THR A 326 -9.69 3.36 -13.29
N GLU A 327 -8.61 2.60 -13.40
CA GLU A 327 -7.92 2.00 -12.27
C GLU A 327 -7.01 3.04 -11.61
N ALA A 328 -7.15 3.23 -10.30
CA ALA A 328 -6.27 4.05 -9.49
C ALA A 328 -5.20 3.19 -8.82
N THR A 329 -5.60 2.05 -8.22
CA THR A 329 -4.68 1.02 -7.68
C THR A 329 -5.24 -0.37 -7.97
N ASP A 330 -4.36 -1.37 -8.05
CA ASP A 330 -4.78 -2.77 -8.18
C ASP A 330 -4.98 -3.43 -6.81
N ILE A 331 -5.36 -4.69 -6.78
CA ILE A 331 -5.47 -5.49 -5.55
C ILE A 331 -4.08 -5.65 -4.94
N THR A 332 -3.90 -5.24 -3.68
CA THR A 332 -2.72 -5.61 -2.91
C THR A 332 -2.81 -7.10 -2.60
N TYR A 333 -2.10 -7.90 -3.40
CA TYR A 333 -2.23 -9.35 -3.42
C TYR A 333 -0.99 -10.02 -2.84
N ASN A 334 -1.09 -10.53 -1.62
CA ASN A 334 -0.01 -11.30 -1.00
C ASN A 334 0.10 -12.69 -1.62
N HIS A 335 1.23 -12.96 -2.25
CA HIS A 335 1.47 -14.23 -2.93
C HIS A 335 1.43 -15.40 -1.94
N PRO A 336 0.50 -16.38 -2.09
CA PRO A 336 0.26 -17.42 -1.08
C PRO A 336 1.49 -18.23 -0.69
N GLU A 337 2.29 -18.67 -1.67
CA GLU A 337 3.52 -19.43 -1.39
C GLU A 337 4.57 -18.60 -0.66
N LEU A 338 4.68 -17.30 -0.97
CA LEU A 338 5.60 -16.39 -0.27
C LEU A 338 5.14 -16.15 1.16
N VAL A 339 3.85 -15.98 1.40
CA VAL A 339 3.26 -15.88 2.74
C VAL A 339 3.56 -17.15 3.54
N GLU A 340 3.26 -18.34 2.99
CA GLU A 340 3.54 -19.61 3.64
C GLU A 340 5.02 -19.79 3.99
N GLN A 341 5.91 -19.38 3.09
CA GLN A 341 7.36 -19.43 3.28
C GLN A 341 7.84 -18.52 4.40
N MET A 342 7.29 -17.29 4.53
CA MET A 342 7.75 -16.27 5.46
C MET A 342 7.00 -16.25 6.80
N LEU A 343 5.83 -16.90 6.88
CA LEU A 343 5.04 -16.94 8.10
C LEU A 343 5.79 -17.54 9.32
N PRO A 344 6.62 -18.60 9.19
CA PRO A 344 7.47 -19.07 10.29
C PRO A 344 8.43 -18.01 10.84
N THR A 345 8.99 -17.18 9.97
CA THR A 345 9.87 -16.06 10.34
C THR A 345 9.13 -15.01 11.15
N ILE A 346 7.97 -14.57 10.67
CA ILE A 346 7.14 -13.58 11.39
C ILE A 346 6.73 -14.12 12.76
N LYS A 347 6.29 -15.39 12.84
CA LYS A 347 5.92 -16.02 14.11
C LYS A 347 7.12 -16.15 15.09
N ARG A 348 8.33 -16.35 14.59
CA ARG A 348 9.54 -16.36 15.41
C ARG A 348 9.84 -14.98 15.98
N VAL A 349 9.60 -13.90 15.20
CA VAL A 349 9.95 -12.53 15.56
C VAL A 349 8.88 -11.89 16.46
N ALA A 350 7.61 -12.03 16.13
CA ALA A 350 6.50 -11.39 16.86
C ALA A 350 5.88 -12.29 17.95
N GLY A 351 6.13 -13.58 17.90
CA GLY A 351 5.39 -14.61 18.67
C GLY A 351 4.22 -15.16 17.86
N ALA A 352 3.93 -16.44 18.02
CA ALA A 352 2.85 -17.10 17.27
C ALA A 352 1.47 -16.53 17.62
N GLU A 353 1.25 -16.16 18.87
CA GLU A 353 0.03 -15.54 19.41
C GLU A 353 -0.18 -14.11 18.92
N ASN A 354 0.90 -13.42 18.60
CA ASN A 354 0.88 -12.02 18.11
C ASN A 354 0.87 -11.94 16.57
N THR A 355 0.94 -13.07 15.87
CA THR A 355 0.90 -13.17 14.40
C THR A 355 -0.48 -13.62 13.97
N VAL A 356 -1.34 -12.69 13.59
CA VAL A 356 -2.76 -12.93 13.44
C VAL A 356 -3.18 -12.80 11.98
N ALA A 357 -3.83 -13.83 11.44
CA ALA A 357 -4.52 -13.72 10.16
C ALA A 357 -5.75 -12.82 10.29
N GLN A 358 -5.90 -11.85 9.38
CA GLN A 358 -7.02 -10.92 9.38
C GLN A 358 -7.89 -11.07 8.13
N LYS A 359 -9.07 -10.45 8.15
CA LYS A 359 -9.89 -10.25 6.95
C LYS A 359 -9.27 -9.19 6.05
N ALA A 360 -9.57 -9.24 4.76
CA ALA A 360 -9.24 -8.17 3.83
C ALA A 360 -9.89 -6.84 4.26
N VAL A 361 -9.28 -5.74 3.84
CA VAL A 361 -9.81 -4.40 4.04
C VAL A 361 -10.12 -3.76 2.68
N THR A 362 -11.08 -2.83 2.67
CA THR A 362 -11.49 -2.13 1.45
C THR A 362 -10.69 -0.86 1.16
N GLY A 363 -9.71 -0.52 2.01
CA GLY A 363 -8.67 0.45 1.70
C GLY A 363 -7.84 -0.01 0.50
N ALA A 364 -7.18 0.92 -0.15
CA ALA A 364 -6.31 0.68 -1.30
C ALA A 364 -4.86 0.99 -0.94
N GLU A 365 -3.92 0.41 -1.70
CA GLU A 365 -2.48 0.53 -1.48
C GLU A 365 -1.75 0.30 -2.81
N ASP A 366 -0.91 1.22 -3.20
CA ASP A 366 -0.24 1.18 -4.51
C ASP A 366 0.96 0.22 -4.56
N PHE A 367 1.36 -0.38 -3.42
CA PHE A 367 2.28 -1.53 -3.38
C PHE A 367 1.85 -2.66 -4.34
N SER A 368 0.57 -2.71 -4.66
CA SER A 368 -0.03 -3.59 -5.66
C SER A 368 0.68 -3.57 -7.01
N TYR A 369 1.20 -2.41 -7.44
CA TYR A 369 1.93 -2.31 -8.71
C TYR A 369 3.25 -3.09 -8.69
N PHE A 370 3.96 -3.12 -7.57
CA PHE A 370 5.13 -4.00 -7.43
C PHE A 370 4.74 -5.47 -7.43
N GLN A 371 3.61 -5.81 -6.79
CA GLN A 371 3.11 -7.19 -6.70
C GLN A 371 2.60 -7.75 -8.02
N ARG A 372 2.31 -6.90 -9.00
CA ARG A 372 2.02 -7.31 -10.39
C ARG A 372 3.25 -7.83 -11.12
N GLU A 373 4.43 -7.38 -10.73
CA GLU A 373 5.70 -7.69 -11.41
C GLU A 373 6.49 -8.78 -10.70
N VAL A 374 6.40 -8.87 -9.36
CA VAL A 374 7.13 -9.85 -8.55
C VAL A 374 6.28 -10.35 -7.39
N PRO A 375 6.49 -11.59 -6.89
CA PRO A 375 5.83 -12.04 -5.66
C PRO A 375 6.06 -11.08 -4.51
N GLY A 376 4.98 -10.61 -3.88
CA GLY A 376 5.04 -9.66 -2.77
C GLY A 376 4.34 -10.17 -1.52
N PHE A 377 4.82 -9.70 -0.37
CA PHE A 377 4.16 -9.90 0.91
C PHE A 377 4.12 -8.60 1.70
N PHE A 378 2.90 -8.10 1.91
CA PHE A 378 2.57 -6.88 2.63
C PHE A 378 1.81 -7.24 3.91
N PHE A 379 2.23 -6.70 5.06
CA PHE A 379 1.62 -6.99 6.34
C PHE A 379 1.39 -5.73 7.16
N PHE A 380 0.54 -5.82 8.19
CA PHE A 380 0.23 -4.69 9.06
C PHE A 380 0.95 -4.84 10.40
N LEU A 381 1.64 -3.78 10.79
CA LEU A 381 2.36 -3.66 12.07
C LEU A 381 1.50 -2.91 13.08
N GLY A 382 1.40 -3.39 14.30
CA GLY A 382 0.65 -2.73 15.37
C GLY A 382 1.31 -1.43 15.81
N GLY A 383 0.51 -0.35 15.84
CA GLY A 383 0.89 0.99 16.28
C GLY A 383 0.01 1.56 17.40
N MET A 384 -0.97 0.80 17.91
CA MET A 384 -1.83 1.24 19.00
C MET A 384 -1.18 0.96 20.36
N THR A 385 -1.10 1.98 21.22
CA THR A 385 -0.59 1.85 22.58
C THR A 385 -1.27 0.71 23.32
N PRO A 386 -0.53 -0.20 23.98
CA PRO A 386 -1.10 -1.30 24.72
C PRO A 386 -2.07 -0.82 25.82
N GLY A 387 -3.24 -1.50 25.91
CA GLY A 387 -4.28 -1.14 26.88
C GLY A 387 -5.18 0.03 26.46
N ASN A 388 -4.91 0.68 25.33
CA ASN A 388 -5.79 1.71 24.78
C ASN A 388 -6.98 1.06 24.08
N THR A 389 -8.18 1.59 24.29
CA THR A 389 -9.43 1.14 23.62
C THR A 389 -9.85 2.10 22.50
N GLU A 390 -9.26 3.28 22.46
CA GLU A 390 -9.50 4.29 21.43
C GLU A 390 -8.35 4.24 20.43
N SER A 391 -8.69 4.14 19.16
CA SER A 391 -7.76 4.27 18.07
C SER A 391 -7.83 5.67 17.47
N TYR A 392 -6.72 6.11 16.91
CA TYR A 392 -6.64 7.37 16.17
C TYR A 392 -6.63 7.04 14.69
N PRO A 393 -7.77 7.18 13.98
CA PRO A 393 -7.89 6.71 12.59
C PRO A 393 -6.89 7.38 11.67
N HIS A 394 -6.42 6.60 10.68
CA HIS A 394 -5.61 7.14 9.58
C HIS A 394 -6.35 8.26 8.85
N HIS A 395 -5.62 9.16 8.22
CA HIS A 395 -6.10 10.32 7.46
C HIS A 395 -6.92 11.33 8.29
N THR A 396 -6.68 11.36 9.61
CA THR A 396 -7.32 12.33 10.50
C THR A 396 -6.31 13.24 11.21
N PRO A 397 -6.70 14.46 11.60
CA PRO A 397 -5.84 15.37 12.34
C PRO A 397 -5.33 14.84 13.70
N ASP A 398 -5.98 13.81 14.22
CA ASP A 398 -5.69 13.21 15.53
C ASP A 398 -4.91 11.90 15.42
N PHE A 399 -4.54 11.49 14.19
CA PHE A 399 -3.77 10.27 13.95
C PHE A 399 -2.47 10.27 14.74
N ARG A 400 -2.21 9.17 15.42
CA ARG A 400 -0.94 8.90 16.11
C ARG A 400 -0.72 7.42 16.32
N VAL A 401 0.53 7.04 16.45
CA VAL A 401 0.99 5.67 16.74
C VAL A 401 2.04 5.68 17.84
N ASP A 402 2.19 4.55 18.49
CA ASP A 402 3.16 4.33 19.56
C ASP A 402 4.50 3.87 18.98
N ASP A 403 5.55 4.63 19.26
CA ASP A 403 6.90 4.39 18.74
C ASP A 403 7.50 3.04 19.21
N SER A 404 7.03 2.48 20.33
CA SER A 404 7.54 1.22 20.88
C SER A 404 7.29 0.00 19.97
N GLY A 405 6.40 0.13 18.97
CA GLY A 405 6.13 -0.88 17.95
C GLY A 405 7.17 -0.97 16.83
N LEU A 406 7.98 0.08 16.63
CA LEU A 406 8.79 0.23 15.42
C LEU A 406 9.91 -0.80 15.30
N LEU A 407 10.54 -1.16 16.41
CA LEU A 407 11.61 -2.16 16.45
C LEU A 407 11.12 -3.52 15.94
N LEU A 408 9.87 -3.89 16.19
CA LEU A 408 9.29 -5.13 15.65
C LEU A 408 9.26 -5.12 14.12
N GLY A 409 8.95 -3.97 13.50
CA GLY A 409 9.02 -3.79 12.05
C GLY A 409 10.43 -3.98 11.50
N VAL A 410 11.44 -3.39 12.17
CA VAL A 410 12.86 -3.58 11.81
C VAL A 410 13.25 -5.06 11.88
N LYS A 411 12.89 -5.74 12.96
CA LYS A 411 13.19 -7.18 13.14
C LYS A 411 12.49 -8.01 12.06
N ALA A 412 11.21 -7.77 11.81
CA ALA A 412 10.42 -8.54 10.84
C ALA A 412 11.02 -8.45 9.43
N LEU A 413 11.24 -7.23 8.91
CA LEU A 413 11.79 -7.05 7.57
C LEU A 413 13.24 -7.56 7.45
N THR A 414 14.07 -7.38 8.48
CA THR A 414 15.45 -7.90 8.51
C THR A 414 15.48 -9.42 8.43
N GLU A 415 14.75 -10.09 9.34
CA GLU A 415 14.74 -11.55 9.42
C GLU A 415 14.08 -12.20 8.21
N MET A 416 12.98 -11.60 7.68
CA MET A 416 12.35 -12.05 6.43
C MET A 416 13.32 -11.96 5.26
N SER A 417 14.09 -10.88 5.15
CA SER A 417 15.11 -10.72 4.11
C SER A 417 16.19 -11.80 4.18
N LEU A 418 16.74 -12.02 5.38
CA LEU A 418 17.79 -13.02 5.59
C LEU A 418 17.27 -14.45 5.31
N ASP A 419 16.09 -14.79 5.81
CA ASP A 419 15.49 -16.12 5.62
C ASP A 419 15.12 -16.37 4.15
N TYR A 420 14.56 -15.35 3.46
CA TYR A 420 14.25 -15.45 2.04
C TYR A 420 15.50 -15.65 1.20
N LEU A 421 16.53 -14.84 1.40
CA LEU A 421 17.79 -14.92 0.65
C LEU A 421 18.54 -16.25 0.90
N ASN A 422 18.43 -16.81 2.10
CA ASN A 422 19.04 -18.11 2.44
C ASN A 422 18.20 -19.32 2.03
N SER A 423 16.94 -19.14 1.68
CA SER A 423 16.03 -20.18 1.22
C SER A 423 16.38 -20.62 -0.23
N ASN A 424 16.11 -21.89 -0.53
CA ASN A 424 16.20 -22.42 -1.90
C ASN A 424 14.88 -22.27 -2.68
N LYS A 425 13.82 -21.75 -2.04
CA LYS A 425 12.52 -21.53 -2.68
C LYS A 425 12.48 -20.13 -3.29
N THR A 426 11.99 -20.04 -4.50
CA THR A 426 11.68 -18.77 -5.19
C THR A 426 10.27 -18.91 -5.74
N PRO A 427 9.25 -18.37 -5.04
CA PRO A 427 7.89 -18.34 -5.56
C PRO A 427 7.86 -17.66 -6.93
N ARG A 428 7.02 -18.14 -7.83
CA ARG A 428 6.86 -17.56 -9.16
C ARG A 428 5.49 -16.90 -9.24
N LEU A 429 5.39 -15.84 -10.02
CA LEU A 429 4.09 -15.27 -10.37
C LEU A 429 3.36 -16.26 -11.29
N ASP A 430 2.54 -17.14 -10.70
CA ASP A 430 1.67 -18.04 -11.46
C ASP A 430 0.37 -17.33 -11.91
N VAL A 431 0.09 -16.17 -11.38
CA VAL A 431 -1.06 -15.34 -11.72
C VAL A 431 -0.53 -13.99 -12.20
N LYS A 432 -0.25 -13.86 -13.51
CA LYS A 432 -0.27 -12.53 -14.09
C LYS A 432 -1.72 -12.05 -14.00
N PRO A 433 -1.99 -10.89 -13.38
CA PRO A 433 -3.26 -10.24 -13.60
C PRO A 433 -3.43 -10.14 -15.12
N LYS A 434 -4.48 -10.74 -15.66
CA LYS A 434 -4.84 -10.57 -17.05
C LYS A 434 -5.16 -9.09 -17.21
N GLY A 435 -4.25 -8.35 -17.86
CA GLY A 435 -4.42 -6.95 -18.18
C GLY A 435 -5.49 -6.71 -19.21
#